data_49ed2e37f7dfdb527b9f2e1e45ff8dd8
#
_entry.id   49ed2e37f7dfdb527b9f2e1e45ff8dd8
#
_cell.length_a   1.000
_cell.length_b   1.000
_cell.length_c   1.000
_cell.angle_alpha   90.00
_cell.angle_beta   90.00
_cell.angle_gamma   90.00
#
_symmetry.space_group_name_H-M   'P 1'
#
loop_
_entity.id
_entity.type
_entity.pdbx_description
1 polymer ?
#
loop_
_entity_poly.entity_id
_entity_poly.type
_entity_poly.pdbx_seq_one_letter_code
_entity_poly.pdbx_strand_id
1 'polypeptide(L)'
;MFDPETPPELTVSRWVNSREPLTLERLRGRVVVLLAFQMLCPGCMEHAIPQAKRLRARFNPAEVAIIGLHSVFEHHRVMTPEALEVFVSEFKLPFPVAIDEADGNAMPRTMAAYQMQGTPTLLIFDRAGRLRRHYFGQPDDIMLAAEIMALAIEETASPRDAAAVIERKLAAALNSEQHDHGQHHHHDHEHGDDCGCGHDHHHDHHHQHHAEPRGT
;
A
#
# COMPACT_ATOMS: atom_id res chain seq x y z
N MET A 1 3.54 19.23 10.06
CA MET A 1 2.43 18.70 9.23
C MET A 1 2.42 19.54 7.96
N PHE A 2 2.48 18.94 6.78
CA PHE A 2 2.40 19.69 5.52
C PHE A 2 0.94 19.95 5.12
N ASP A 3 0.73 20.94 4.23
CA ASP A 3 -0.59 21.25 3.69
C ASP A 3 -0.89 20.35 2.48
N PRO A 4 -1.96 19.53 2.50
CA PRO A 4 -2.35 18.70 1.36
C PRO A 4 -2.73 19.48 0.08
N GLU A 5 -3.09 20.76 0.21
CA GLU A 5 -3.39 21.63 -0.95
C GLU A 5 -2.11 22.06 -1.67
N THR A 6 -0.99 22.13 -0.94
CA THR A 6 0.33 22.51 -1.43
C THR A 6 1.39 21.53 -0.93
N PRO A 7 1.30 20.25 -1.37
CA PRO A 7 2.21 19.23 -0.88
C PRO A 7 3.65 19.53 -1.31
N PRO A 8 4.67 19.13 -0.50
CA PRO A 8 6.06 19.34 -0.85
C PRO A 8 6.44 18.56 -2.11
N GLU A 9 7.41 19.08 -2.87
CA GLU A 9 8.01 18.32 -3.97
C GLU A 9 8.76 17.08 -3.47
N LEU A 10 8.94 16.11 -4.37
CA LEU A 10 9.70 14.90 -4.09
C LEU A 10 11.19 15.22 -3.97
N THR A 11 11.80 14.84 -2.87
CA THR A 11 13.25 14.96 -2.66
C THR A 11 13.90 13.62 -3.01
N VAL A 12 14.41 13.51 -4.24
CA VAL A 12 14.92 12.27 -4.80
C VAL A 12 16.33 12.42 -5.32
N SER A 13 17.16 11.41 -5.14
CA SER A 13 18.55 11.40 -5.57
C SER A 13 18.70 11.06 -7.06
N ARG A 14 17.86 10.18 -7.60
CA ARG A 14 17.95 9.69 -8.98
C ARG A 14 16.61 9.09 -9.45
N TRP A 15 16.44 9.07 -10.77
CA TRP A 15 15.35 8.36 -11.44
C TRP A 15 15.87 7.12 -12.19
N VAL A 16 15.13 6.03 -12.12
CA VAL A 16 15.33 4.80 -12.90
C VAL A 16 14.13 4.62 -13.81
N ASN A 17 14.33 4.07 -15.00
CA ASN A 17 13.28 3.88 -16.01
C ASN A 17 12.55 5.19 -16.38
N SER A 18 13.28 6.30 -16.37
CA SER A 18 12.79 7.60 -16.82
C SER A 18 13.87 8.28 -17.69
N ARG A 19 13.44 8.94 -18.77
CA ARG A 19 14.37 9.71 -19.64
C ARG A 19 14.78 11.03 -19.01
N GLU A 20 13.92 11.62 -18.20
CA GLU A 20 14.12 12.90 -17.53
C GLU A 20 13.65 12.83 -16.08
N PRO A 21 14.20 13.65 -15.20
CA PRO A 21 13.67 13.83 -13.85
C PRO A 21 12.22 14.32 -13.89
N LEU A 22 11.37 13.72 -13.08
CA LEU A 22 9.97 14.11 -12.91
C LEU A 22 9.83 14.93 -11.62
N THR A 23 8.94 15.92 -11.66
CA THR A 23 8.51 16.69 -10.48
C THR A 23 7.00 16.68 -10.41
N LEU A 24 6.41 16.86 -9.25
CA LEU A 24 4.96 16.98 -9.12
C LEU A 24 4.43 18.16 -9.92
N GLU A 25 5.21 19.26 -9.98
CA GLU A 25 4.86 20.42 -10.81
C GLU A 25 4.75 20.08 -12.31
N ARG A 26 5.72 19.32 -12.86
CA ARG A 26 5.69 18.88 -14.27
C ARG A 26 4.59 17.85 -14.55
N LEU A 27 4.08 17.20 -13.52
CA LEU A 27 3.00 16.22 -13.61
C LEU A 27 1.60 16.84 -13.48
N ARG A 28 1.50 18.14 -13.21
CA ARG A 28 0.19 18.84 -13.18
C ARG A 28 -0.59 18.63 -14.46
N GLY A 29 -1.90 18.62 -14.36
CA GLY A 29 -2.83 18.24 -15.43
C GLY A 29 -3.12 16.74 -15.48
N ARG A 30 -2.34 15.91 -14.76
CA ARG A 30 -2.55 14.45 -14.62
C ARG A 30 -2.82 14.09 -13.16
N VAL A 31 -3.59 13.04 -12.95
CA VAL A 31 -3.62 12.37 -11.64
C VAL A 31 -2.29 11.64 -11.45
N VAL A 32 -1.67 11.80 -10.30
CA VAL A 32 -0.41 11.11 -9.98
C VAL A 32 -0.65 10.08 -8.89
N VAL A 33 -0.29 8.84 -9.18
CA VAL A 33 -0.28 7.74 -8.21
C VAL A 33 1.16 7.40 -7.89
N LEU A 34 1.61 7.77 -6.69
CA LEU A 34 2.95 7.51 -6.18
C LEU A 34 2.91 6.30 -5.25
N LEU A 35 3.65 5.25 -5.59
CA LEU A 35 3.85 4.07 -4.76
C LEU A 35 5.22 4.12 -4.08
N ALA A 36 5.27 4.39 -2.77
CA ALA A 36 6.45 4.19 -1.96
C ALA A 36 6.62 2.70 -1.63
N PHE A 37 7.78 2.14 -1.95
CA PHE A 37 8.05 0.72 -1.80
C PHE A 37 9.52 0.43 -1.47
N GLN A 38 9.79 -0.79 -1.01
CA GLN A 38 11.12 -1.38 -0.91
C GLN A 38 11.16 -2.73 -1.65
N MET A 39 12.31 -3.05 -2.28
CA MET A 39 12.48 -4.30 -3.04
C MET A 39 12.30 -5.56 -2.17
N LEU A 40 12.66 -5.50 -0.88
CA LEU A 40 12.59 -6.63 0.05
C LEU A 40 11.34 -6.58 0.97
N CYS A 41 10.40 -5.67 0.72
CA CYS A 41 9.15 -5.60 1.46
C CYS A 41 8.14 -6.62 0.89
N PRO A 42 7.71 -7.66 1.64
CA PRO A 42 6.79 -8.67 1.14
C PRO A 42 5.48 -8.09 0.62
N GLY A 43 4.82 -7.20 1.38
CA GLY A 43 3.58 -6.56 0.95
C GLY A 43 3.74 -5.70 -0.31
N CYS A 44 4.93 -5.12 -0.53
CA CYS A 44 5.24 -4.41 -1.77
C CYS A 44 5.30 -5.38 -2.95
N MET A 45 5.99 -6.52 -2.78
CA MET A 45 6.22 -7.50 -3.85
C MET A 45 4.97 -8.28 -4.21
N GLU A 46 4.25 -8.74 -3.20
CA GLU A 46 3.08 -9.62 -3.40
C GLU A 46 1.84 -8.85 -3.88
N HIS A 47 1.73 -7.57 -3.47
CA HIS A 47 0.49 -6.83 -3.68
C HIS A 47 0.68 -5.48 -4.38
N ALA A 48 1.45 -4.56 -3.81
CA ALA A 48 1.43 -3.17 -4.23
C ALA A 48 2.07 -2.94 -5.62
N ILE A 49 3.19 -3.59 -5.92
CA ILE A 49 3.82 -3.54 -7.26
C ILE A 49 2.92 -4.19 -8.33
N PRO A 50 2.34 -5.39 -8.14
CA PRO A 50 1.34 -5.93 -9.04
C PRO A 50 0.14 -5.00 -9.26
N GLN A 51 -0.38 -4.36 -8.19
CA GLN A 51 -1.47 -3.37 -8.29
C GLN A 51 -1.05 -2.18 -9.16
N ALA A 52 0.12 -1.57 -8.90
CA ALA A 52 0.63 -0.45 -9.70
C ALA A 52 0.83 -0.83 -11.19
N LYS A 53 1.28 -2.06 -11.48
CA LYS A 53 1.40 -2.59 -12.85
C LYS A 53 0.02 -2.71 -13.52
N ARG A 54 -1.00 -3.18 -12.79
CA ARG A 54 -2.38 -3.24 -13.30
C ARG A 54 -2.93 -1.86 -13.60
N LEU A 55 -2.74 -0.90 -12.69
CA LEU A 55 -3.15 0.50 -12.92
C LEU A 55 -2.45 1.08 -14.15
N ARG A 56 -1.13 0.91 -14.27
CA ARG A 56 -0.36 1.41 -15.41
C ARG A 56 -0.82 0.81 -16.74
N ALA A 57 -1.29 -0.44 -16.74
CA ALA A 57 -1.81 -1.10 -17.94
C ALA A 57 -3.23 -0.63 -18.32
N ARG A 58 -3.99 -0.06 -17.40
CA ARG A 58 -5.40 0.31 -17.60
C ARG A 58 -5.60 1.80 -17.86
N PHE A 59 -4.81 2.65 -17.22
CA PHE A 59 -4.95 4.11 -17.36
C PHE A 59 -4.05 4.66 -18.47
N ASN A 60 -4.59 5.65 -19.21
CA ASN A 60 -3.80 6.40 -20.18
C ASN A 60 -2.73 7.23 -19.44
N PRO A 61 -1.44 7.08 -19.77
CA PRO A 61 -0.37 7.83 -19.10
C PRO A 61 -0.43 9.35 -19.36
N ALA A 62 -1.19 9.82 -20.34
CA ALA A 62 -1.44 11.24 -20.54
C ALA A 62 -2.40 11.82 -19.46
N GLU A 63 -3.25 10.98 -18.85
CA GLU A 63 -4.23 11.38 -17.84
C GLU A 63 -3.82 10.96 -16.42
N VAL A 64 -3.18 9.79 -16.29
CA VAL A 64 -2.79 9.23 -15.01
C VAL A 64 -1.33 8.79 -15.06
N ALA A 65 -0.49 9.41 -14.24
CA ALA A 65 0.91 9.05 -14.08
C ALA A 65 1.06 8.09 -12.90
N ILE A 66 1.59 6.89 -13.16
CA ILE A 66 1.97 5.95 -12.12
C ILE A 66 3.49 6.06 -11.95
N ILE A 67 3.96 6.31 -10.73
CA ILE A 67 5.38 6.41 -10.39
C ILE A 67 5.69 5.62 -9.14
N GLY A 68 6.87 5.00 -9.09
CA GLY A 68 7.40 4.35 -7.90
C GLY A 68 8.35 5.30 -7.16
N LEU A 69 8.40 5.17 -5.84
CA LEU A 69 9.37 5.80 -4.96
C LEU A 69 10.05 4.72 -4.13
N HIS A 70 11.29 4.39 -4.45
CA HIS A 70 12.07 3.42 -3.69
C HIS A 70 12.65 4.10 -2.45
N SER A 71 11.97 3.93 -1.31
CA SER A 71 12.30 4.57 -0.03
C SER A 71 12.95 3.55 0.90
N VAL A 72 14.28 3.59 1.03
CA VAL A 72 15.06 2.63 1.81
C VAL A 72 15.31 3.16 3.21
N PHE A 73 14.69 2.55 4.21
CA PHE A 73 14.90 2.85 5.64
C PHE A 73 15.43 1.65 6.44
N GLU A 74 15.58 0.50 5.80
CA GLU A 74 16.18 -0.72 6.35
C GLU A 74 16.94 -1.47 5.25
N HIS A 75 17.83 -2.38 5.63
CA HIS A 75 18.59 -3.20 4.68
C HIS A 75 19.37 -2.42 3.61
N HIS A 76 19.86 -1.21 3.92
CA HIS A 76 20.56 -0.29 3.00
C HIS A 76 21.68 -0.95 2.19
N ARG A 77 22.38 -1.93 2.79
CA ARG A 77 23.54 -2.61 2.16
C ARG A 77 23.18 -3.47 0.95
N VAL A 78 21.93 -3.89 0.84
CA VAL A 78 21.46 -4.77 -0.25
C VAL A 78 20.43 -4.09 -1.16
N MET A 79 19.76 -3.06 -0.70
CA MET A 79 18.81 -2.28 -1.50
C MET A 79 19.48 -1.03 -2.09
N THR A 80 20.59 -1.27 -2.83
CA THR A 80 21.37 -0.20 -3.48
C THR A 80 20.70 0.30 -4.77
N PRO A 81 21.09 1.48 -5.28
CA PRO A 81 20.62 1.97 -6.57
C PRO A 81 20.86 1.00 -7.72
N GLU A 82 22.01 0.32 -7.73
CA GLU A 82 22.37 -0.67 -8.76
C GLU A 82 21.47 -1.92 -8.67
N ALA A 83 21.18 -2.38 -7.46
CA ALA A 83 20.22 -3.47 -7.24
C ALA A 83 18.82 -3.08 -7.72
N LEU A 84 18.42 -1.83 -7.52
CA LEU A 84 17.12 -1.33 -8.01
C LEU A 84 17.06 -1.29 -9.54
N GLU A 85 18.13 -0.92 -10.24
CA GLU A 85 18.17 -0.95 -11.72
C GLU A 85 17.92 -2.37 -12.24
N VAL A 86 18.62 -3.36 -11.68
CA VAL A 86 18.40 -4.77 -12.01
C VAL A 86 16.97 -5.19 -11.69
N PHE A 87 16.48 -4.84 -10.50
CA PHE A 87 15.13 -5.14 -10.08
C PHE A 87 14.08 -4.57 -11.05
N VAL A 88 14.18 -3.30 -11.42
CA VAL A 88 13.26 -2.64 -12.36
C VAL A 88 13.24 -3.35 -13.70
N SER A 89 14.42 -3.78 -14.19
CA SER A 89 14.57 -4.53 -15.44
C SER A 89 13.97 -5.93 -15.35
N GLU A 90 14.37 -6.73 -14.35
CA GLU A 90 13.95 -8.13 -14.22
C GLU A 90 12.44 -8.26 -13.92
N PHE A 91 11.92 -7.42 -13.04
CA PHE A 91 10.49 -7.39 -12.73
C PHE A 91 9.66 -6.60 -13.76
N LYS A 92 10.31 -6.03 -14.80
CA LYS A 92 9.66 -5.31 -15.91
C LYS A 92 8.68 -4.27 -15.39
N LEU A 93 9.15 -3.33 -14.54
CA LEU A 93 8.30 -2.25 -14.04
C LEU A 93 7.99 -1.29 -15.18
N PRO A 94 6.70 -1.09 -15.57
CA PRO A 94 6.34 -0.29 -16.74
C PRO A 94 6.17 1.20 -16.43
N PHE A 95 6.75 1.69 -15.33
CA PHE A 95 6.64 3.07 -14.85
C PHE A 95 7.99 3.57 -14.31
N PRO A 96 8.19 4.90 -14.29
CA PRO A 96 9.36 5.51 -13.68
C PRO A 96 9.47 5.20 -12.19
N VAL A 97 10.69 5.05 -11.70
CA VAL A 97 10.98 4.83 -10.28
C VAL A 97 12.00 5.87 -9.81
N ALA A 98 11.62 6.66 -8.81
CA ALA A 98 12.51 7.56 -8.10
C ALA A 98 13.21 6.81 -6.96
N ILE A 99 14.45 7.19 -6.67
CA ILE A 99 15.16 6.80 -5.46
C ILE A 99 15.02 7.93 -4.45
N ASP A 100 14.31 7.67 -3.37
CA ASP A 100 14.13 8.64 -2.27
C ASP A 100 15.50 9.04 -1.71
N GLU A 101 15.70 10.33 -1.45
CA GLU A 101 16.97 10.80 -0.94
C GLU A 101 17.16 10.36 0.51
N ALA A 102 18.24 9.63 0.77
CA ALA A 102 18.58 9.15 2.10
C ALA A 102 18.94 10.32 3.03
N ASP A 103 18.55 10.23 4.29
CA ASP A 103 18.91 11.14 5.37
C ASP A 103 19.70 10.40 6.45
N GLY A 104 20.91 9.96 6.11
CA GLY A 104 21.72 9.12 6.97
C GLY A 104 21.02 7.79 7.29
N ASN A 105 20.82 7.50 8.59
CA ASN A 105 20.09 6.34 9.07
C ASN A 105 18.63 6.66 9.44
N ALA A 106 18.19 7.88 9.18
CA ALA A 106 16.80 8.29 9.41
C ALA A 106 15.88 7.86 8.25
N MET A 107 14.60 8.18 8.40
CA MET A 107 13.63 7.99 7.32
C MET A 107 14.03 8.82 6.10
N PRO A 108 13.97 8.27 4.88
CA PRO A 108 14.27 9.02 3.65
C PRO A 108 13.45 10.31 3.54
N ARG A 109 14.01 11.31 2.87
CA ARG A 109 13.48 12.69 2.92
C ARG A 109 12.06 12.85 2.43
N THR A 110 11.71 12.27 1.27
CA THR A 110 10.33 12.32 0.78
C THR A 110 9.41 11.59 1.73
N MET A 111 9.80 10.40 2.18
CA MET A 111 9.03 9.59 3.12
C MET A 111 8.76 10.35 4.42
N ALA A 112 9.76 11.04 4.96
CA ALA A 112 9.64 11.87 6.17
C ALA A 112 8.74 13.10 5.93
N ALA A 113 8.90 13.80 4.79
CA ALA A 113 8.10 14.98 4.45
C ALA A 113 6.61 14.65 4.36
N TYR A 114 6.26 13.49 3.82
CA TYR A 114 4.88 13.00 3.72
C TYR A 114 4.41 12.22 4.96
N GLN A 115 5.24 12.10 6.00
CA GLN A 115 4.91 11.38 7.24
C GLN A 115 4.46 9.93 6.96
N MET A 116 5.09 9.26 6.01
CA MET A 116 4.78 7.87 5.71
C MET A 116 5.27 6.97 6.86
N GLN A 117 4.46 5.99 7.24
CA GLN A 117 4.75 5.09 8.37
C GLN A 117 5.57 3.86 7.98
N GLY A 118 5.66 3.57 6.69
CA GLY A 118 6.33 2.38 6.15
C GLY A 118 5.99 2.16 4.69
N THR A 119 6.30 0.97 4.20
CA THR A 119 5.98 0.53 2.85
C THR A 119 5.14 -0.76 2.88
N PRO A 120 4.22 -0.94 1.92
CA PRO A 120 3.88 0.02 0.87
C PRO A 120 3.07 1.21 1.41
N THR A 121 3.30 2.40 0.84
CA THR A 121 2.45 3.57 1.01
C THR A 121 2.07 4.10 -0.37
N LEU A 122 0.80 4.46 -0.56
CA LEU A 122 0.30 4.98 -1.82
C LEU A 122 -0.25 6.39 -1.61
N LEU A 123 0.27 7.33 -2.38
CA LEU A 123 -0.20 8.71 -2.41
C LEU A 123 -0.91 8.97 -3.74
N ILE A 124 -2.04 9.67 -3.71
CA ILE A 124 -2.75 10.08 -4.93
C ILE A 124 -2.88 11.59 -4.93
N PHE A 125 -2.35 12.19 -5.99
CA PHE A 125 -2.47 13.62 -6.25
C PHE A 125 -3.46 13.85 -7.40
N ASP A 126 -4.28 14.87 -7.27
CA ASP A 126 -5.18 15.28 -8.34
C ASP A 126 -4.47 16.07 -9.46
N ARG A 127 -5.21 16.47 -10.48
CA ARG A 127 -4.68 17.22 -11.63
C ARG A 127 -4.12 18.60 -11.28
N ALA A 128 -4.56 19.18 -10.15
CA ALA A 128 -4.00 20.41 -9.61
C ALA A 128 -2.73 20.20 -8.76
N GLY A 129 -2.35 18.95 -8.50
CA GLY A 129 -1.20 18.57 -7.68
C GLY A 129 -1.49 18.55 -6.17
N ARG A 130 -2.78 18.59 -5.77
CA ARG A 130 -3.19 18.49 -4.36
C ARG A 130 -3.18 17.03 -3.92
N LEU A 131 -2.70 16.72 -2.70
CA LEU A 131 -2.75 15.38 -2.16
C LEU A 131 -4.18 15.04 -1.73
N ARG A 132 -4.74 14.00 -2.34
CA ARG A 132 -6.12 13.56 -2.11
C ARG A 132 -6.22 12.30 -1.26
N ARG A 133 -5.23 11.40 -1.35
CA ARG A 133 -5.18 10.15 -0.60
C ARG A 133 -3.78 9.83 -0.11
N HIS A 134 -3.74 9.25 1.08
CA HIS A 134 -2.54 8.72 1.71
C HIS A 134 -2.89 7.38 2.34
N TYR A 135 -2.64 6.29 1.63
CA TYR A 135 -2.89 4.92 2.09
C TYR A 135 -1.59 4.31 2.60
N PHE A 136 -1.61 3.83 3.84
CA PHE A 136 -0.59 2.91 4.34
C PHE A 136 -1.09 1.48 4.12
N GLY A 137 -0.28 0.64 3.45
CA GLY A 137 -0.70 -0.67 2.98
C GLY A 137 -1.32 -0.63 1.59
N GLN A 138 -2.19 -1.59 1.30
CA GLN A 138 -2.81 -1.77 -0.01
C GLN A 138 -4.32 -1.51 0.06
N PRO A 139 -4.82 -0.47 -0.60
CA PRO A 139 -6.26 -0.29 -0.79
C PRO A 139 -6.81 -1.33 -1.78
N ASP A 140 -8.12 -1.57 -1.72
CA ASP A 140 -8.82 -2.43 -2.67
C ASP A 140 -8.68 -1.91 -4.12
N ASP A 141 -8.48 -2.82 -5.09
CA ASP A 141 -8.24 -2.47 -6.50
C ASP A 141 -9.43 -1.73 -7.13
N ILE A 142 -10.65 -2.11 -6.81
CA ILE A 142 -11.87 -1.53 -7.40
C ILE A 142 -12.07 -0.12 -6.85
N MET A 143 -11.97 0.04 -5.54
CA MET A 143 -12.03 1.34 -4.87
C MET A 143 -10.96 2.29 -5.41
N LEU A 144 -9.72 1.83 -5.48
CA LEU A 144 -8.60 2.62 -5.97
C LEU A 144 -8.79 3.07 -7.42
N ALA A 145 -9.21 2.16 -8.30
CA ALA A 145 -9.47 2.48 -9.71
C ALA A 145 -10.61 3.50 -9.86
N ALA A 146 -11.68 3.35 -9.08
CA ALA A 146 -12.81 4.27 -9.10
C ALA A 146 -12.43 5.67 -8.59
N GLU A 147 -11.61 5.77 -7.53
CA GLU A 147 -11.10 7.06 -7.03
C GLU A 147 -10.18 7.74 -8.06
N ILE A 148 -9.26 7.01 -8.66
CA ILE A 148 -8.38 7.55 -9.71
C ILE A 148 -9.23 8.08 -10.90
N MET A 149 -10.24 7.32 -11.32
CA MET A 149 -11.13 7.74 -12.40
C MET A 149 -11.91 9.00 -12.03
N ALA A 150 -12.44 9.07 -10.79
CA ALA A 150 -13.15 10.27 -10.33
C ALA A 150 -12.26 11.52 -10.36
N LEU A 151 -10.99 11.39 -9.92
CA LEU A 151 -10.01 12.48 -9.97
C LEU A 151 -9.59 12.84 -11.40
N ALA A 152 -9.55 11.87 -12.32
CA ALA A 152 -9.19 12.10 -13.72
C ALA A 152 -10.26 12.90 -14.48
N ILE A 153 -11.55 12.73 -14.12
CA ILE A 153 -12.68 13.48 -14.74
C ILE A 153 -13.02 14.77 -13.98
N GLU A 154 -12.45 14.98 -12.78
CA GLU A 154 -12.66 16.20 -12.02
C GLU A 154 -12.01 17.40 -12.74
N GLU A 155 -12.71 18.54 -12.79
CA GLU A 155 -12.13 19.77 -13.33
C GLU A 155 -11.04 20.30 -12.38
N THR A 156 -9.93 20.74 -12.93
CA THR A 156 -8.76 21.20 -12.15
C THR A 156 -9.09 22.39 -11.23
N ALA A 157 -10.06 23.20 -11.61
CA ALA A 157 -10.53 24.35 -10.82
C ALA A 157 -11.66 24.02 -9.85
N SER A 158 -12.09 22.75 -9.78
CA SER A 158 -13.19 22.36 -8.88
C SER A 158 -12.83 22.63 -7.44
N PRO A 159 -13.71 23.24 -6.64
CA PRO A 159 -13.52 23.37 -5.21
C PRO A 159 -13.39 21.97 -4.56
N ARG A 160 -12.58 21.87 -3.50
CA ARG A 160 -12.41 20.60 -2.76
C ARG A 160 -13.74 19.99 -2.30
N ASP A 161 -14.73 20.85 -2.01
CA ASP A 161 -16.08 20.40 -1.62
C ASP A 161 -16.82 19.66 -2.74
N ALA A 162 -16.61 20.04 -4.00
CA ALA A 162 -17.20 19.35 -5.14
C ALA A 162 -16.61 17.93 -5.29
N ALA A 163 -15.30 17.79 -5.08
CA ALA A 163 -14.63 16.50 -5.06
C ALA A 163 -15.14 15.62 -3.91
N ALA A 164 -15.30 16.18 -2.71
CA ALA A 164 -15.86 15.44 -1.57
C ALA A 164 -17.31 14.95 -1.82
N VAL A 165 -18.08 15.62 -2.66
CA VAL A 165 -19.40 15.14 -3.09
C VAL A 165 -19.27 13.92 -4.00
N ILE A 166 -18.35 13.98 -4.97
CA ILE A 166 -18.07 12.83 -5.87
C ILE A 166 -17.59 11.64 -5.08
N GLU A 167 -16.65 11.83 -4.15
CA GLU A 167 -16.11 10.79 -3.28
C GLU A 167 -17.19 10.14 -2.41
N ARG A 168 -18.08 10.93 -1.82
CA ARG A 168 -19.22 10.39 -1.05
C ARG A 168 -20.19 9.59 -1.90
N LYS A 169 -20.48 10.05 -3.13
CA LYS A 169 -21.33 9.31 -4.07
C LYS A 169 -20.66 8.01 -4.51
N LEU A 170 -19.35 8.03 -4.73
CA LEU A 170 -18.57 6.85 -5.07
C LEU A 170 -18.59 5.83 -3.92
N ALA A 171 -18.31 6.26 -2.70
CA ALA A 171 -18.37 5.40 -1.52
C ALA A 171 -19.76 4.79 -1.31
N ALA A 172 -20.82 5.56 -1.53
CA ALA A 172 -22.21 5.06 -1.44
C ALA A 172 -22.53 4.05 -2.56
N ALA A 173 -21.93 4.20 -3.76
CA ALA A 173 -22.16 3.29 -4.89
C ALA A 173 -21.37 1.98 -4.79
N LEU A 174 -20.28 1.95 -4.04
CA LEU A 174 -19.38 0.81 -3.95
C LEU A 174 -19.67 -0.16 -2.80
N ASN A 175 -20.80 -0.03 -2.10
CA ASN A 175 -21.13 -0.92 -0.97
C ASN A 175 -19.89 -1.19 -0.08
N SER A 176 -19.29 -0.14 0.44
CA SER A 176 -18.21 -0.32 1.41
C SER A 176 -18.82 -0.95 2.67
N GLU A 177 -18.78 -2.27 2.76
CA GLU A 177 -18.94 -2.95 4.03
C GLU A 177 -17.82 -2.49 4.94
N GLN A 178 -18.10 -1.47 5.74
CA GLN A 178 -17.32 -1.21 6.93
C GLN A 178 -17.52 -2.44 7.80
N HIS A 179 -16.53 -3.32 7.85
CA HIS A 179 -16.45 -4.32 8.88
C HIS A 179 -16.33 -3.57 10.22
N ASP A 180 -17.47 -3.35 10.82
CA ASP A 180 -17.57 -2.94 12.21
C ASP A 180 -17.07 -4.10 13.09
N HIS A 181 -15.75 -4.10 13.35
CA HIS A 181 -15.14 -4.96 14.35
C HIS A 181 -15.36 -4.37 15.74
N GLY A 182 -16.58 -4.40 16.22
CA GLY A 182 -16.87 -3.84 17.51
C GLY A 182 -18.20 -4.21 18.10
N GLN A 183 -18.43 -5.48 18.39
CA GLN A 183 -19.28 -5.86 19.53
C GLN A 183 -18.98 -7.32 19.95
N HIS A 184 -18.00 -7.46 20.83
CA HIS A 184 -17.95 -8.65 21.69
C HIS A 184 -19.14 -8.59 22.64
N HIS A 185 -20.18 -9.34 22.34
CA HIS A 185 -21.21 -9.64 23.32
C HIS A 185 -20.59 -10.52 24.40
N HIS A 186 -20.34 -9.95 25.56
CA HIS A 186 -20.18 -10.72 26.79
C HIS A 186 -21.52 -11.42 27.07
N HIS A 187 -21.53 -12.71 26.85
CA HIS A 187 -22.59 -13.56 27.46
C HIS A 187 -22.18 -13.82 28.89
N ASP A 188 -22.83 -13.14 29.82
CA ASP A 188 -22.86 -13.51 31.22
C ASP A 188 -23.58 -14.86 31.33
N HIS A 189 -22.83 -15.90 31.62
CA HIS A 189 -23.41 -17.18 32.04
C HIS A 189 -23.61 -17.13 33.55
N GLU A 190 -24.85 -16.91 33.96
CA GLU A 190 -25.28 -17.21 35.29
C GLU A 190 -25.17 -18.72 35.53
N HIS A 191 -24.39 -19.09 36.54
CA HIS A 191 -24.31 -20.44 37.04
C HIS A 191 -25.60 -20.78 37.82
N GLY A 192 -26.43 -21.65 37.25
CA GLY A 192 -27.47 -22.36 37.98
C GLY A 192 -26.94 -23.72 38.39
N ASP A 193 -26.91 -23.96 39.69
CA ASP A 193 -26.55 -25.21 40.30
C ASP A 193 -27.60 -26.32 39.98
N ASP A 194 -27.07 -27.53 39.97
CA ASP A 194 -27.78 -28.82 40.23
C ASP A 194 -28.04 -29.71 39.01
N CYS A 195 -27.33 -30.83 38.99
CA CYS A 195 -27.78 -32.19 38.91
C CYS A 195 -26.64 -33.15 38.45
N GLY A 196 -26.27 -34.05 39.34
CA GLY A 196 -25.33 -35.13 39.10
C GLY A 196 -25.90 -36.21 38.18
N CYS A 197 -25.06 -36.83 37.41
CA CYS A 197 -25.10 -38.26 37.01
C CYS A 197 -23.73 -38.66 36.45
N GLY A 198 -23.13 -39.64 37.10
CA GLY A 198 -21.86 -40.27 36.72
C GLY A 198 -22.04 -41.18 35.51
N HIS A 199 -21.00 -41.24 34.73
CA HIS A 199 -20.65 -42.45 33.93
C HIS A 199 -19.16 -42.50 33.70
N ASP A 200 -18.57 -43.58 34.33
CA ASP A 200 -17.22 -44.10 34.06
C ASP A 200 -17.16 -44.60 32.61
N HIS A 201 -16.13 -44.21 31.90
CA HIS A 201 -15.62 -45.02 30.81
C HIS A 201 -14.07 -44.91 30.74
N HIS A 202 -13.45 -46.00 31.26
CA HIS A 202 -12.11 -46.38 30.97
C HIS A 202 -11.93 -46.64 29.48
N HIS A 203 -10.90 -46.08 28.86
CA HIS A 203 -10.25 -46.65 27.70
C HIS A 203 -8.74 -46.54 27.83
N ASP A 204 -8.13 -47.69 28.08
CA ASP A 204 -6.73 -48.02 27.88
C ASP A 204 -6.38 -47.88 26.41
N HIS A 205 -5.29 -47.21 26.10
CA HIS A 205 -4.58 -47.43 24.85
C HIS A 205 -3.09 -47.62 25.08
N HIS A 206 -2.68 -48.83 24.76
CA HIS A 206 -1.33 -49.40 24.72
C HIS A 206 -0.34 -48.55 23.93
N HIS A 207 0.83 -48.36 24.52
CA HIS A 207 2.07 -48.04 23.83
C HIS A 207 2.62 -49.27 23.12
N GLN A 208 2.97 -49.15 21.85
CA GLN A 208 3.93 -50.05 21.20
C GLN A 208 5.12 -49.27 20.69
N HIS A 209 6.28 -49.60 21.29
CA HIS A 209 7.61 -49.23 20.81
C HIS A 209 7.95 -50.09 19.58
N HIS A 210 8.48 -49.47 18.54
CA HIS A 210 9.30 -50.16 17.56
C HIS A 210 10.65 -49.48 17.42
N ALA A 211 11.67 -50.31 17.65
CA ALA A 211 13.09 -50.01 17.60
C ALA A 211 13.60 -49.94 16.16
N GLU A 212 14.67 -49.16 15.99
CA GLU A 212 15.54 -49.14 14.80
C GLU A 212 16.16 -50.49 14.50
N PRO A 213 16.72 -50.68 13.28
CA PRO A 213 18.11 -51.03 13.20
C PRO A 213 18.95 -50.23 12.22
N ARG A 214 20.21 -50.05 12.65
CA ARG A 214 21.35 -49.53 11.89
C ARG A 214 21.87 -50.55 10.86
N GLY A 215 22.65 -50.03 9.91
CA GLY A 215 23.65 -50.74 9.12
C GLY A 215 23.41 -50.58 7.61
N THR A 216 24.29 -50.20 6.78
CA THR A 216 25.76 -50.15 6.63
C THR A 216 26.13 -49.02 5.66
#